data_d19748d1f6968898ccdde0c21508294b
#
_entry.id   d19748d1f6968898ccdde0c21508294b
#
_cell.length_a   1.000
_cell.length_b   1.000
_cell.length_c   1.000
_cell.angle_alpha   90.00
_cell.angle_beta   90.00
_cell.angle_gamma   90.00
#
_symmetry.space_group_name_H-M   'P 1'
#
loop_
_entity.id
_entity.type
_entity.pdbx_description
1 polymer ?
#
loop_
_entity_poly.entity_id
_entity_poly.type
_entity_poly.pdbx_seq_one_letter_code
_entity_poly.pdbx_strand_id
1 'polypeptide(L)'
;MNLPAHTALFTPSWHAELELGYARFGDSTRPVQRRHKGPLRVQKHLYAEGPQVCQHIIVHPPGGIAGGDRLDISAHVGTDAWAQLTSPGAAKWYRAAGPAYQKLDLHVAAGATLEWLPQETIIFSAAQAELGTTIELKGDARLFYWDLVALGRPASGERFDLGHFQAQLDIRRDGQLLWHERQRIVGNDGLLDSPIGLDGQPVFATLLVTGEIDSELLEVCRSLPNPVRGDLTQLPGLLVARCLASEALQARGWLIDLWRLLRPVLLGREAVPPRIWST
;
A
#
# COMPACT_ATOMS: atom_id res chain seq x y z
N MET A 1 -1.06 -38.42 -37.39
CA MET A 1 -0.40 -37.11 -37.24
C MET A 1 -0.53 -36.71 -35.78
N ASN A 2 0.51 -36.98 -35.00
CA ASN A 2 0.50 -36.63 -33.55
C ASN A 2 0.84 -35.16 -33.40
N LEU A 3 -0.08 -34.40 -32.81
CA LEU A 3 0.18 -33.04 -32.35
C LEU A 3 1.18 -33.11 -31.18
N PRO A 4 2.22 -32.28 -31.18
CA PRO A 4 3.16 -32.26 -30.05
C PRO A 4 2.45 -31.78 -28.78
N ALA A 5 2.66 -32.52 -27.69
CA ALA A 5 2.25 -32.10 -26.35
C ALA A 5 2.85 -30.71 -26.05
N HIS A 6 1.99 -29.74 -25.75
CA HIS A 6 2.40 -28.47 -25.19
C HIS A 6 3.13 -28.74 -23.87
N THR A 7 4.44 -28.78 -23.93
CA THR A 7 5.28 -28.69 -22.72
C THR A 7 4.94 -27.37 -22.06
N ALA A 8 4.25 -27.41 -20.95
CA ALA A 8 4.04 -26.24 -20.11
C ALA A 8 5.43 -25.71 -19.76
N LEU A 9 5.78 -24.56 -20.34
CA LEU A 9 7.00 -23.84 -19.99
C LEU A 9 6.86 -23.46 -18.50
N PHE A 10 7.59 -24.16 -17.67
CA PHE A 10 7.75 -23.81 -16.27
C PHE A 10 8.38 -22.41 -16.24
N THR A 11 7.57 -21.37 -16.04
CA THR A 11 8.08 -20.04 -15.71
C THR A 11 8.66 -20.16 -14.30
N PRO A 12 9.96 -19.91 -14.11
CA PRO A 12 10.51 -19.95 -12.75
C PRO A 12 9.78 -18.93 -11.89
N SER A 13 9.09 -19.39 -10.86
CA SER A 13 8.44 -18.55 -9.87
C SER A 13 9.46 -18.12 -8.83
N TRP A 14 9.39 -16.87 -8.41
CA TRP A 14 10.27 -16.33 -7.36
C TRP A 14 9.54 -16.24 -6.03
N HIS A 15 10.19 -16.75 -4.99
CA HIS A 15 9.78 -16.48 -3.63
C HIS A 15 10.74 -15.45 -3.04
N ALA A 16 10.22 -14.25 -2.82
CA ALA A 16 10.95 -13.13 -2.25
C ALA A 16 10.47 -12.84 -0.83
N GLU A 17 11.40 -12.69 0.10
CA GLU A 17 11.11 -12.39 1.50
C GLU A 17 11.86 -11.11 1.91
N LEU A 18 11.22 -10.24 2.69
CA LEU A 18 11.83 -9.07 3.30
C LEU A 18 11.32 -8.92 4.73
N GLU A 19 12.25 -8.95 5.68
CA GLU A 19 11.97 -8.73 7.10
C GLU A 19 12.70 -7.47 7.58
N LEU A 20 11.94 -6.52 8.12
CA LEU A 20 12.43 -5.26 8.63
C LEU A 20 12.08 -5.13 10.12
N GLY A 21 13.03 -4.64 10.91
CA GLY A 21 12.81 -4.35 12.32
C GLY A 21 13.39 -2.99 12.69
N TYR A 22 12.66 -2.24 13.51
CA TYR A 22 13.04 -0.90 13.98
C TYR A 22 12.93 -0.83 15.49
N ALA A 23 13.90 -0.17 16.12
CA ALA A 23 13.88 0.05 17.55
C ALA A 23 14.31 1.49 17.88
N ARG A 24 13.83 1.98 19.01
CA ARG A 24 14.19 3.29 19.59
C ARG A 24 15.46 3.17 20.38
N PHE A 25 16.42 4.08 20.16
CA PHE A 25 17.65 4.26 20.92
C PHE A 25 17.82 5.73 21.27
N GLY A 26 17.51 6.10 22.50
CA GLY A 26 17.45 7.50 22.89
C GLY A 26 16.52 8.28 21.98
N ASP A 27 17.00 9.30 21.29
CA ASP A 27 16.20 10.12 20.36
C ASP A 27 16.19 9.62 18.91
N SER A 28 16.71 8.45 18.66
CA SER A 28 16.88 7.92 17.30
C SER A 28 16.13 6.61 17.10
N THR A 29 15.39 6.47 16.01
CA THR A 29 14.90 5.19 15.51
C THR A 29 15.94 4.56 14.61
N ARG A 30 16.32 3.31 14.85
CA ARG A 30 17.32 2.60 14.04
C ARG A 30 16.76 1.28 13.50
N PRO A 31 17.13 0.89 12.27
CA PRO A 31 16.86 -0.46 11.80
C PRO A 31 17.72 -1.47 12.56
N VAL A 32 17.09 -2.45 13.19
CA VAL A 32 17.74 -3.53 13.95
C VAL A 32 17.68 -4.86 13.23
N GLN A 33 16.78 -5.00 12.26
CA GLN A 33 16.66 -6.17 11.41
C GLN A 33 16.48 -5.74 9.96
N ARG A 34 17.26 -6.38 9.08
CA ARG A 34 17.17 -6.25 7.62
C ARG A 34 17.56 -7.59 7.02
N ARG A 35 16.60 -8.46 6.85
CA ARG A 35 16.79 -9.78 6.26
C ARG A 35 16.00 -9.85 4.96
N HIS A 36 16.58 -10.40 3.94
CA HIS A 36 15.93 -10.60 2.67
C HIS A 36 16.35 -11.90 2.01
N LYS A 37 15.44 -12.45 1.20
CA LYS A 37 15.66 -13.58 0.31
C LYS A 37 15.05 -13.27 -1.05
N GLY A 38 15.65 -13.78 -2.11
CA GLY A 38 15.17 -13.50 -3.47
C GLY A 38 15.38 -12.02 -3.86
N PRO A 39 14.52 -11.43 -4.71
CA PRO A 39 14.75 -10.12 -5.29
C PRO A 39 14.34 -8.93 -4.41
N LEU A 40 13.52 -9.09 -3.37
CA LEU A 40 13.16 -7.97 -2.49
C LEU A 40 14.39 -7.42 -1.78
N ARG A 41 14.48 -6.10 -1.73
CA ARG A 41 15.57 -5.35 -1.09
C ARG A 41 15.02 -4.12 -0.38
N VAL A 42 15.84 -3.57 0.51
CA VAL A 42 15.63 -2.24 1.07
C VAL A 42 16.90 -1.41 0.86
N GLN A 43 16.74 -0.16 0.47
CA GLN A 43 17.87 0.77 0.33
C GLN A 43 18.43 1.15 1.71
N LYS A 44 19.54 1.90 1.73
CA LYS A 44 20.06 2.47 2.96
C LYS A 44 18.99 3.37 3.60
N HIS A 45 18.79 3.24 4.90
CA HIS A 45 17.85 4.10 5.63
C HIS A 45 18.26 5.58 5.57
N LEU A 46 17.27 6.44 5.58
CA LEU A 46 17.41 7.88 5.53
C LEU A 46 16.78 8.52 6.77
N TYR A 47 17.19 9.74 7.08
CA TYR A 47 16.70 10.55 8.19
C TYR A 47 16.42 11.97 7.71
N ALA A 48 15.60 12.11 6.67
CA ALA A 48 15.30 13.42 6.09
C ALA A 48 14.60 14.38 7.07
N GLU A 49 13.97 13.82 8.11
CA GLU A 49 13.23 14.55 9.13
C GLU A 49 13.92 14.54 10.51
N GLY A 50 15.19 14.15 10.55
CA GLY A 50 15.93 13.95 11.81
C GLY A 50 15.88 12.49 12.29
N PRO A 51 16.66 12.17 13.35
CA PRO A 51 16.97 10.80 13.73
C PRO A 51 15.76 10.00 14.26
N GLN A 52 14.68 10.68 14.63
CA GLN A 52 13.49 10.03 15.19
C GLN A 52 12.72 9.24 14.14
N VAL A 53 12.70 9.68 12.87
CA VAL A 53 11.96 9.06 11.77
C VAL A 53 12.93 8.30 10.87
N CYS A 54 12.90 6.97 10.93
CA CYS A 54 13.70 6.11 10.06
C CYS A 54 12.96 5.82 8.76
N GLN A 55 13.44 6.38 7.67
CA GLN A 55 12.84 6.19 6.35
C GLN A 55 13.55 5.08 5.57
N HIS A 56 12.78 4.15 5.02
CA HIS A 56 13.27 3.10 4.13
C HIS A 56 12.51 3.05 2.81
N ILE A 57 13.24 2.78 1.74
CA ILE A 57 12.71 2.57 0.40
C ILE A 57 12.82 1.10 0.07
N ILE A 58 11.66 0.43 -0.08
CA ILE A 58 11.58 -0.97 -0.46
C ILE A 58 11.63 -1.07 -1.98
N VAL A 59 12.50 -1.92 -2.50
CA VAL A 59 12.69 -2.10 -3.94
C VAL A 59 12.50 -3.56 -4.33
N HIS A 60 11.86 -3.76 -5.48
CA HIS A 60 11.76 -5.05 -6.15
C HIS A 60 12.45 -4.93 -7.52
N PRO A 61 13.78 -5.19 -7.61
CA PRO A 61 14.57 -4.94 -8.83
C PRO A 61 14.05 -5.54 -10.12
N PRO A 62 13.35 -6.70 -10.13
CA PRO A 62 12.75 -7.22 -11.37
C PRO A 62 11.74 -6.28 -12.04
N GLY A 63 11.24 -5.28 -11.30
CA GLY A 63 10.32 -4.27 -11.83
C GLY A 63 8.90 -4.73 -12.07
N GLY A 64 8.58 -6.01 -11.82
CA GLY A 64 7.23 -6.55 -11.94
C GLY A 64 7.10 -7.93 -11.30
N ILE A 65 5.85 -8.33 -11.12
CA ILE A 65 5.41 -9.56 -10.46
C ILE A 65 4.64 -10.37 -11.50
N ALA A 66 4.97 -11.63 -11.67
CA ALA A 66 4.36 -12.52 -12.67
C ALA A 66 3.78 -13.77 -12.01
N GLY A 67 2.99 -14.55 -12.73
CA GLY A 67 2.34 -15.74 -12.21
C GLY A 67 3.32 -16.74 -11.58
N GLY A 68 2.96 -17.21 -10.39
CA GLY A 68 3.79 -18.06 -9.55
C GLY A 68 4.69 -17.30 -8.58
N ASP A 69 4.92 -15.99 -8.77
CA ASP A 69 5.72 -15.20 -7.85
C ASP A 69 5.01 -15.04 -6.50
N ARG A 70 5.81 -15.05 -5.43
CA ARG A 70 5.36 -14.79 -4.08
C ARG A 70 6.29 -13.79 -3.39
N LEU A 71 5.72 -12.72 -2.85
CA LEU A 71 6.39 -11.69 -2.10
C LEU A 71 5.85 -11.67 -0.66
N ASP A 72 6.70 -12.00 0.29
CA ASP A 72 6.38 -11.92 1.73
C ASP A 72 7.18 -10.76 2.35
N ILE A 73 6.48 -9.75 2.85
CA ILE A 73 7.07 -8.55 3.46
C ILE A 73 6.58 -8.46 4.89
N SER A 74 7.49 -8.35 5.84
CA SER A 74 7.16 -8.06 7.23
C SER A 74 7.94 -6.88 7.78
N ALA A 75 7.28 -6.09 8.64
CA ALA A 75 7.91 -4.99 9.35
C ALA A 75 7.46 -4.95 10.81
N HIS A 76 8.43 -4.85 11.73
CA HIS A 76 8.21 -4.74 13.15
C HIS A 76 8.74 -3.40 13.65
N VAL A 77 7.85 -2.53 14.11
CA VAL A 77 8.21 -1.23 14.70
C VAL A 77 8.10 -1.36 16.22
N GLY A 78 9.26 -1.42 16.89
CA GLY A 78 9.36 -1.56 18.34
C GLY A 78 8.86 -0.32 19.07
N THR A 79 8.67 -0.46 20.39
CA THR A 79 8.16 0.60 21.28
C THR A 79 8.81 1.95 21.01
N ASP A 80 8.00 3.00 20.88
CA ASP A 80 8.39 4.40 20.64
C ASP A 80 9.22 4.65 19.36
N ALA A 81 9.42 3.65 18.54
CA ALA A 81 10.11 3.81 17.26
C ALA A 81 9.17 4.39 16.18
N TRP A 82 9.74 5.06 15.19
CA TRP A 82 9.01 5.63 14.06
C TRP A 82 9.64 5.19 12.74
N ALA A 83 8.93 4.42 11.98
CA ALA A 83 9.34 3.96 10.65
C ALA A 83 8.42 4.54 9.56
N GLN A 84 9.02 5.05 8.48
CA GLN A 84 8.32 5.44 7.26
C GLN A 84 8.82 4.56 6.11
N LEU A 85 7.91 3.80 5.51
CA LEU A 85 8.20 2.83 4.45
C LEU A 85 7.51 3.23 3.17
N THR A 86 8.26 3.24 2.08
CA THR A 86 7.76 3.59 0.74
C THR A 86 8.44 2.76 -0.34
N SER A 87 8.00 2.88 -1.58
CA SER A 87 8.64 2.30 -2.76
C SER A 87 9.09 3.39 -3.75
N PRO A 88 10.08 3.13 -4.63
CA PRO A 88 10.58 4.13 -5.56
C PRO A 88 9.66 4.35 -6.76
N GLY A 89 8.79 3.40 -7.06
CA GLY A 89 7.88 3.42 -8.19
C GLY A 89 6.81 2.36 -8.04
N ALA A 90 5.95 2.24 -9.05
CA ALA A 90 4.82 1.34 -9.09
C ALA A 90 5.22 -0.14 -8.98
N ALA A 91 4.44 -0.90 -8.21
CA ALA A 91 4.45 -2.37 -8.26
C ALA A 91 3.61 -2.83 -9.44
N LYS A 92 4.21 -3.51 -10.42
CA LYS A 92 3.54 -3.93 -11.65
C LYS A 92 3.24 -5.42 -11.59
N TRP A 93 1.98 -5.78 -11.81
CA TRP A 93 1.53 -7.17 -11.88
C TRP A 93 1.25 -7.52 -13.32
N TYR A 94 2.08 -8.39 -13.87
CA TYR A 94 2.01 -8.72 -15.28
C TYR A 94 1.02 -9.83 -15.58
N ARG A 95 0.53 -9.86 -16.82
CA ARG A 95 -0.26 -10.96 -17.38
C ARG A 95 0.44 -12.29 -17.13
N ALA A 96 -0.30 -13.27 -16.62
CA ALA A 96 0.23 -14.59 -16.33
C ALA A 96 -0.83 -15.69 -16.43
N ALA A 97 -0.40 -16.92 -16.62
CA ALA A 97 -1.27 -18.09 -16.66
C ALA A 97 -1.76 -18.52 -15.27
N GLY A 98 -1.12 -18.06 -14.19
CA GLY A 98 -1.45 -18.40 -12.81
C GLY A 98 -1.34 -17.21 -11.88
N PRO A 99 -1.82 -17.34 -10.62
CA PRO A 99 -1.80 -16.27 -9.65
C PRO A 99 -0.38 -15.96 -9.18
N ALA A 100 -0.20 -14.69 -8.79
CA ALA A 100 0.93 -14.22 -8.03
C ALA A 100 0.43 -13.66 -6.69
N TYR A 101 1.28 -13.72 -5.67
CA TYR A 101 0.88 -13.47 -4.29
C TYR A 101 1.78 -12.42 -3.64
N GLN A 102 1.16 -11.50 -2.88
CA GLN A 102 1.88 -10.64 -1.95
C GLN A 102 1.26 -10.78 -0.56
N LYS A 103 2.10 -11.00 0.44
CA LYS A 103 1.72 -10.95 1.83
C LYS A 103 2.47 -9.81 2.52
N LEU A 104 1.74 -8.99 3.26
CA LEU A 104 2.26 -7.89 4.06
C LEU A 104 1.84 -8.07 5.52
N ASP A 105 2.80 -8.25 6.42
CA ASP A 105 2.59 -8.37 7.86
C ASP A 105 3.28 -7.22 8.60
N LEU A 106 2.50 -6.32 9.18
CA LEU A 106 2.98 -5.13 9.89
C LEU A 106 2.64 -5.21 11.38
N HIS A 107 3.65 -5.03 12.22
CA HIS A 107 3.50 -5.06 13.67
C HIS A 107 4.02 -3.74 14.26
N VAL A 108 3.17 -3.04 14.99
CA VAL A 108 3.48 -1.73 15.57
C VAL A 108 3.25 -1.79 17.08
N ALA A 109 4.33 -1.67 17.84
CA ALA A 109 4.30 -1.70 19.30
C ALA A 109 3.70 -0.40 19.89
N ALA A 110 3.37 -0.43 21.19
CA ALA A 110 2.86 0.75 21.90
C ALA A 110 3.82 1.94 21.77
N GLY A 111 3.28 3.16 21.62
CA GLY A 111 4.02 4.40 21.41
C GLY A 111 4.65 4.52 20.01
N ALA A 112 4.72 3.44 19.26
CA ALA A 112 5.36 3.44 17.94
C ALA A 112 4.48 4.02 16.83
N THR A 113 5.13 4.48 15.77
CA THR A 113 4.48 5.01 14.58
C THR A 113 4.98 4.29 13.32
N LEU A 114 4.05 3.85 12.50
CA LEU A 114 4.33 3.33 11.16
C LEU A 114 3.60 4.14 10.10
N GLU A 115 4.35 4.61 9.12
CA GLU A 115 3.82 5.18 7.89
C GLU A 115 4.14 4.21 6.74
N TRP A 116 3.11 3.54 6.19
CA TRP A 116 3.20 2.68 5.03
C TRP A 116 2.63 3.41 3.83
N LEU A 117 3.51 3.97 3.00
CA LEU A 117 3.20 4.94 1.96
C LEU A 117 3.81 4.49 0.61
N PRO A 118 3.42 3.35 0.03
CA PRO A 118 3.95 2.88 -1.24
C PRO A 118 3.48 3.75 -2.42
N GLN A 119 4.14 3.59 -3.55
CA GLN A 119 3.63 4.03 -4.85
C GLN A 119 2.49 3.10 -5.30
N GLU A 120 1.91 3.38 -6.45
CA GLU A 120 0.77 2.63 -6.96
C GLU A 120 1.08 1.16 -7.28
N THR A 121 0.06 0.33 -7.15
CA THR A 121 0.00 -1.06 -7.60
C THR A 121 -0.74 -1.09 -8.94
N ILE A 122 -0.06 -1.46 -10.03
CA ILE A 122 -0.64 -1.52 -11.38
C ILE A 122 -0.93 -2.97 -11.74
N ILE A 123 -2.19 -3.30 -11.93
CA ILE A 123 -2.66 -4.64 -12.30
C ILE A 123 -2.92 -4.66 -13.80
N PHE A 124 -2.02 -5.25 -14.58
CA PHE A 124 -2.17 -5.34 -16.03
C PHE A 124 -3.34 -6.27 -16.40
N SER A 125 -3.95 -6.05 -17.56
CA SER A 125 -4.99 -6.96 -18.06
C SER A 125 -4.45 -8.37 -18.17
N ALA A 126 -5.28 -9.35 -17.77
CA ALA A 126 -4.95 -10.76 -17.63
C ALA A 126 -3.92 -11.10 -16.52
N ALA A 127 -3.61 -10.17 -15.61
CA ALA A 127 -2.92 -10.51 -14.38
C ALA A 127 -3.86 -11.22 -13.41
N GLN A 128 -3.30 -12.07 -12.56
CA GLN A 128 -3.98 -12.73 -11.46
C GLN A 128 -3.27 -12.35 -10.17
N ALA A 129 -3.78 -11.34 -9.47
CA ALA A 129 -3.12 -10.71 -8.33
C ALA A 129 -3.88 -11.00 -7.03
N GLU A 130 -3.19 -11.57 -6.05
CA GLU A 130 -3.72 -11.86 -4.72
C GLU A 130 -2.86 -11.17 -3.65
N LEU A 131 -3.45 -10.23 -2.93
CA LEU A 131 -2.78 -9.42 -1.91
C LEU A 131 -3.43 -9.66 -0.54
N GLY A 132 -2.61 -9.98 0.46
CA GLY A 132 -3.04 -10.09 1.85
C GLY A 132 -2.24 -9.15 2.74
N THR A 133 -2.92 -8.30 3.49
CA THR A 133 -2.30 -7.38 4.46
C THR A 133 -2.87 -7.62 5.84
N THR A 134 -1.99 -7.81 6.82
CA THR A 134 -2.34 -7.88 8.24
C THR A 134 -1.54 -6.82 8.99
N ILE A 135 -2.23 -6.03 9.80
CA ILE A 135 -1.61 -4.98 10.61
C ILE A 135 -2.03 -5.18 12.07
N GLU A 136 -1.05 -5.43 12.93
CA GLU A 136 -1.24 -5.57 14.38
C GLU A 136 -0.70 -4.34 15.10
N LEU A 137 -1.58 -3.62 15.78
CA LEU A 137 -1.29 -2.44 16.58
C LEU A 137 -1.38 -2.76 18.06
N LYS A 138 -0.48 -2.23 18.87
CA LYS A 138 -0.51 -2.36 20.33
C LYS A 138 -0.73 -1.01 21.01
N GLY A 139 -1.63 -0.99 21.99
CA GLY A 139 -1.93 0.20 22.79
C GLY A 139 -2.24 1.42 21.92
N ASP A 140 -1.47 2.47 22.11
CA ASP A 140 -1.56 3.75 21.40
C ASP A 140 -0.75 3.84 20.10
N ALA A 141 -0.34 2.70 19.54
CA ALA A 141 0.36 2.64 18.26
C ALA A 141 -0.34 3.46 17.17
N ARG A 142 0.44 4.19 16.39
CA ARG A 142 -0.04 5.08 15.33
C ARG A 142 0.27 4.54 13.96
N LEU A 143 -0.69 4.64 13.05
CA LEU A 143 -0.60 4.14 11.68
C LEU A 143 -1.08 5.19 10.68
N PHE A 144 -0.28 5.42 9.65
CA PHE A 144 -0.71 5.91 8.35
C PHE A 144 -0.49 4.80 7.33
N TYR A 145 -1.54 4.35 6.71
CA TYR A 145 -1.49 3.31 5.69
C TYR A 145 -2.28 3.76 4.48
N TRP A 146 -1.69 3.69 3.31
CA TRP A 146 -2.48 3.78 2.10
C TRP A 146 -2.19 2.64 1.12
N ASP A 147 -3.18 2.40 0.29
CA ASP A 147 -3.12 1.53 -0.87
C ASP A 147 -3.72 2.25 -2.07
N LEU A 148 -3.04 2.17 -3.21
CA LEU A 148 -3.42 2.82 -4.46
C LEU A 148 -3.29 1.82 -5.58
N VAL A 149 -4.42 1.45 -6.20
CA VAL A 149 -4.50 0.42 -7.24
C VAL A 149 -4.97 1.03 -8.55
N ALA A 150 -4.23 0.73 -9.62
CA ALA A 150 -4.62 1.03 -10.99
C ALA A 150 -4.89 -0.27 -11.75
N LEU A 151 -6.08 -0.40 -12.32
CA LEU A 151 -6.53 -1.56 -13.09
C LEU A 151 -6.31 -1.30 -14.58
N GLY A 152 -5.49 -2.13 -15.20
CA GLY A 152 -5.01 -1.90 -16.56
C GLY A 152 -3.90 -0.85 -16.59
N ARG A 153 -3.69 -0.26 -17.76
CA ARG A 153 -2.74 0.83 -18.01
C ARG A 153 -3.44 1.95 -18.76
N PRO A 154 -4.24 2.78 -18.07
CA PRO A 154 -5.06 3.80 -18.72
C PRO A 154 -4.26 4.73 -19.65
N ALA A 155 -3.06 5.14 -19.22
CA ALA A 155 -2.16 5.98 -20.02
C ALA A 155 -1.68 5.31 -21.33
N SER A 156 -1.80 3.98 -21.44
CA SER A 156 -1.48 3.19 -22.65
C SER A 156 -2.74 2.68 -23.36
N GLY A 157 -3.93 3.12 -22.95
CA GLY A 157 -5.20 2.67 -23.51
C GLY A 157 -5.57 1.22 -23.12
N GLU A 158 -4.86 0.60 -22.18
CA GLU A 158 -5.19 -0.76 -21.74
C GLU A 158 -6.20 -0.73 -20.60
N ARG A 159 -7.34 -1.38 -20.80
CA ARG A 159 -8.37 -1.60 -19.80
C ARG A 159 -8.17 -2.98 -19.14
N PHE A 160 -8.62 -3.12 -17.89
CA PHE A 160 -8.60 -4.39 -17.16
C PHE A 160 -9.80 -5.26 -17.54
N ASP A 161 -9.77 -5.83 -18.75
CA ASP A 161 -10.88 -6.65 -19.29
C ASP A 161 -10.75 -8.14 -18.99
N LEU A 162 -9.59 -8.58 -18.55
CA LEU A 162 -9.30 -9.98 -18.22
C LEU A 162 -8.49 -10.06 -16.92
N GLY A 163 -8.53 -11.23 -16.27
CA GLY A 163 -7.79 -11.47 -15.03
C GLY A 163 -8.61 -11.25 -13.78
N HIS A 164 -7.95 -11.29 -12.63
CA HIS A 164 -8.56 -10.96 -11.36
C HIS A 164 -7.60 -10.23 -10.44
N PHE A 165 -8.16 -9.36 -9.63
CA PHE A 165 -7.52 -8.72 -8.49
C PHE A 165 -8.30 -9.08 -7.24
N GLN A 166 -7.61 -9.60 -6.23
CA GLN A 166 -8.17 -9.87 -4.92
C GLN A 166 -7.24 -9.29 -3.87
N ALA A 167 -7.81 -8.50 -2.95
CA ALA A 167 -7.09 -7.99 -1.80
C ALA A 167 -7.88 -8.21 -0.52
N GLN A 168 -7.17 -8.48 0.57
CA GLN A 168 -7.72 -8.52 1.92
C GLN A 168 -6.82 -7.67 2.83
N LEU A 169 -7.44 -6.85 3.65
CA LEU A 169 -6.77 -6.02 4.66
C LEU A 169 -7.45 -6.20 6.01
N ASP A 170 -6.69 -6.62 7.01
CA ASP A 170 -7.10 -6.72 8.40
C ASP A 170 -6.22 -5.82 9.26
N ILE A 171 -6.83 -4.88 10.00
CA ILE A 171 -6.15 -4.10 11.04
C ILE A 171 -6.75 -4.49 12.38
N ARG A 172 -5.89 -4.87 13.31
CA ARG A 172 -6.26 -5.19 14.68
C ARG A 172 -5.54 -4.30 15.67
N ARG A 173 -6.22 -3.95 16.74
CA ARG A 173 -5.62 -3.29 17.91
C ARG A 173 -5.83 -4.15 19.13
N ASP A 174 -4.75 -4.58 19.77
CA ASP A 174 -4.76 -5.47 20.94
C ASP A 174 -5.60 -6.75 20.72
N GLY A 175 -5.51 -7.31 19.49
CA GLY A 175 -6.24 -8.49 19.07
C GLY A 175 -7.69 -8.24 18.62
N GLN A 176 -8.25 -7.05 18.87
CA GLN A 176 -9.59 -6.69 18.41
C GLN A 176 -9.55 -6.14 16.99
N LEU A 177 -10.49 -6.56 16.15
CA LEU A 177 -10.60 -6.11 14.76
C LEU A 177 -11.03 -4.64 14.73
N LEU A 178 -10.16 -3.76 14.21
CA LEU A 178 -10.43 -2.35 13.99
C LEU A 178 -10.95 -2.08 12.57
N TRP A 179 -10.42 -2.81 11.59
CA TRP A 179 -10.79 -2.70 10.19
C TRP A 179 -10.69 -4.04 9.48
N HIS A 180 -11.66 -4.33 8.62
CA HIS A 180 -11.64 -5.47 7.72
C HIS A 180 -12.13 -5.04 6.34
N GLU A 181 -11.34 -5.31 5.34
CA GLU A 181 -11.69 -5.02 3.95
C GLU A 181 -11.37 -6.20 3.05
N ARG A 182 -12.28 -6.51 2.14
CA ARG A 182 -12.06 -7.48 1.07
C ARG A 182 -12.49 -6.86 -0.24
N GLN A 183 -11.60 -6.96 -1.21
CA GLN A 183 -11.83 -6.49 -2.57
C GLN A 183 -11.67 -7.67 -3.51
N ARG A 184 -12.58 -7.80 -4.45
CA ARG A 184 -12.49 -8.78 -5.53
C ARG A 184 -13.03 -8.15 -6.80
N ILE A 185 -12.17 -8.03 -7.78
CA ILE A 185 -12.47 -7.45 -9.10
C ILE A 185 -12.05 -8.46 -10.15
N VAL A 186 -12.97 -8.80 -11.04
CA VAL A 186 -12.73 -9.70 -12.16
C VAL A 186 -12.94 -8.94 -13.45
N GLY A 187 -12.05 -9.11 -14.40
CA GLY A 187 -12.21 -8.50 -15.72
C GLY A 187 -13.56 -8.91 -16.34
N ASN A 188 -14.28 -7.95 -16.91
CA ASN A 188 -15.60 -8.14 -17.54
C ASN A 188 -16.75 -8.60 -16.62
N ASP A 189 -16.64 -8.46 -15.30
CA ASP A 189 -17.76 -8.78 -14.39
C ASP A 189 -18.80 -7.64 -14.24
N GLY A 190 -18.60 -6.53 -14.95
CA GLY A 190 -19.46 -5.36 -14.89
C GLY A 190 -19.21 -4.41 -13.72
N LEU A 191 -18.42 -4.80 -12.71
CA LEU A 191 -18.10 -3.95 -11.54
C LEU A 191 -17.32 -2.70 -11.93
N LEU A 192 -16.47 -2.82 -12.95
CA LEU A 192 -15.65 -1.69 -13.44
C LEU A 192 -16.51 -0.53 -13.94
N ASP A 193 -17.63 -0.82 -14.59
CA ASP A 193 -18.51 0.19 -15.20
C ASP A 193 -19.72 0.53 -14.34
N SER A 194 -19.99 -0.26 -13.31
CA SER A 194 -21.16 -0.07 -12.45
C SER A 194 -21.03 1.20 -11.60
N PRO A 195 -22.08 2.04 -11.54
CA PRO A 195 -22.11 3.22 -10.67
C PRO A 195 -21.95 2.89 -9.17
N ILE A 196 -22.35 1.68 -8.76
CA ILE A 196 -22.15 1.19 -7.40
C ILE A 196 -20.83 0.44 -7.22
N GLY A 197 -20.05 0.29 -8.30
CA GLY A 197 -18.70 -0.26 -8.33
C GLY A 197 -17.66 0.83 -8.53
N LEU A 198 -16.88 0.73 -9.62
CA LEU A 198 -15.83 1.69 -9.94
C LEU A 198 -16.26 2.81 -10.87
N ASP A 199 -17.49 2.81 -11.37
CA ASP A 199 -18.08 3.86 -12.21
C ASP A 199 -17.20 4.26 -13.41
N GLY A 200 -16.58 3.27 -14.05
CA GLY A 200 -15.66 3.47 -15.17
C GLY A 200 -14.28 4.02 -14.78
N GLN A 201 -14.02 4.23 -13.49
CA GLN A 201 -12.72 4.72 -13.03
C GLN A 201 -11.74 3.55 -12.84
N PRO A 202 -10.58 3.55 -13.51
CA PRO A 202 -9.64 2.44 -13.42
C PRO A 202 -8.78 2.49 -12.16
N VAL A 203 -8.82 3.57 -11.40
CA VAL A 203 -7.98 3.77 -10.22
C VAL A 203 -8.84 3.93 -8.98
N PHE A 204 -8.46 3.25 -7.92
CA PHE A 204 -9.05 3.45 -6.59
C PHE A 204 -7.95 3.48 -5.52
N ALA A 205 -8.22 4.20 -4.45
CA ALA A 205 -7.30 4.29 -3.32
C ALA A 205 -8.03 4.30 -1.99
N THR A 206 -7.35 3.78 -0.97
CA THR A 206 -7.79 3.82 0.42
C THR A 206 -6.65 4.37 1.28
N LEU A 207 -6.96 5.34 2.15
CA LEU A 207 -6.09 5.81 3.22
C LEU A 207 -6.75 5.46 4.55
N LEU A 208 -5.98 4.84 5.46
CA LEU A 208 -6.39 4.49 6.81
C LEU A 208 -5.42 5.14 7.80
N VAL A 209 -5.96 5.92 8.72
CA VAL A 209 -5.16 6.63 9.72
C VAL A 209 -5.74 6.37 11.10
N THR A 210 -4.92 5.90 12.04
CA THR A 210 -5.36 5.76 13.42
C THR A 210 -5.37 7.09 14.16
N GLY A 211 -6.39 7.31 14.96
CA GLY A 211 -6.62 8.54 15.71
C GLY A 211 -7.99 9.12 15.43
N GLU A 212 -8.24 10.24 16.06
CA GLU A 212 -9.47 11.00 15.87
C GLU A 212 -9.13 12.43 15.50
N ILE A 213 -9.91 12.99 14.60
CA ILE A 213 -9.86 14.39 14.22
C ILE A 213 -11.21 15.05 14.55
N ASP A 214 -11.21 16.33 14.80
CA ASP A 214 -12.43 17.08 15.01
C ASP A 214 -13.21 17.29 13.69
N SER A 215 -14.42 17.78 13.81
CA SER A 215 -15.29 18.03 12.67
C SER A 215 -14.77 19.17 11.77
N GLU A 216 -14.03 20.13 12.31
CA GLU A 216 -13.46 21.25 11.54
C GLU A 216 -12.36 20.72 10.60
N LEU A 217 -11.41 19.96 11.12
CA LEU A 217 -10.36 19.35 10.28
C LEU A 217 -10.94 18.35 9.28
N LEU A 218 -11.98 17.59 9.67
CA LEU A 218 -12.66 16.67 8.74
C LEU A 218 -13.25 17.43 7.54
N GLU A 219 -13.90 18.56 7.77
CA GLU A 219 -14.44 19.42 6.70
C GLU A 219 -13.34 20.08 5.86
N VAL A 220 -12.23 20.48 6.46
CA VAL A 220 -11.04 20.96 5.74
C VAL A 220 -10.51 19.86 4.81
N CYS A 221 -10.41 18.61 5.28
CA CYS A 221 -9.99 17.48 4.45
C CYS A 221 -10.96 17.20 3.29
N ARG A 222 -12.28 17.30 3.54
CA ARG A 222 -13.31 17.13 2.51
C ARG A 222 -13.31 18.23 1.46
N SER A 223 -12.94 19.45 1.87
CA SER A 223 -12.90 20.63 0.99
C SER A 223 -11.64 20.74 0.14
N LEU A 224 -10.69 19.81 0.27
CA LEU A 224 -9.50 19.80 -0.58
C LEU A 224 -9.89 19.81 -2.07
N PRO A 225 -9.21 20.60 -2.90
CA PRO A 225 -9.39 20.55 -4.35
C PRO A 225 -9.20 19.11 -4.83
N ASN A 226 -10.27 18.51 -5.33
CA ASN A 226 -10.29 17.07 -5.53
C ASN A 226 -10.59 16.73 -7.00
N PRO A 227 -9.58 16.33 -7.79
CA PRO A 227 -9.80 15.81 -9.14
C PRO A 227 -10.34 14.37 -9.13
N VAL A 228 -10.53 13.79 -7.95
CA VAL A 228 -11.00 12.42 -7.75
C VAL A 228 -12.42 12.41 -7.16
N ARG A 229 -13.11 11.29 -7.29
CA ARG A 229 -14.37 11.04 -6.57
C ARG A 229 -14.00 10.40 -5.24
N GLY A 230 -13.89 11.18 -4.19
CA GLY A 230 -13.45 10.70 -2.90
C GLY A 230 -14.14 11.38 -1.73
N ASP A 231 -14.13 10.70 -0.60
CA ASP A 231 -14.64 11.21 0.67
C ASP A 231 -13.93 10.58 1.86
N LEU A 232 -14.14 11.18 3.05
CA LEU A 232 -13.57 10.76 4.30
C LEU A 232 -14.67 10.47 5.34
N THR A 233 -14.41 9.45 6.18
CA THR A 233 -15.28 9.08 7.29
C THR A 233 -14.44 8.89 8.54
N GLN A 234 -14.80 9.59 9.63
CA GLN A 234 -14.24 9.31 10.95
C GLN A 234 -15.03 8.20 11.62
N LEU A 235 -14.37 7.08 11.87
CA LEU A 235 -14.85 5.99 12.70
C LEU A 235 -14.17 6.06 14.09
N PRO A 236 -14.69 5.39 15.13
CA PRO A 236 -14.00 5.34 16.42
C PRO A 236 -12.57 4.84 16.28
N GLY A 237 -11.59 5.71 16.55
CA GLY A 237 -10.16 5.42 16.49
C GLY A 237 -9.55 5.23 15.09
N LEU A 238 -10.31 5.43 14.01
CA LEU A 238 -9.84 5.25 12.64
C LEU A 238 -10.48 6.25 11.68
N LEU A 239 -9.66 7.03 10.98
CA LEU A 239 -10.08 7.82 9.82
C LEU A 239 -9.91 6.98 8.56
N VAL A 240 -10.95 6.94 7.74
CA VAL A 240 -10.97 6.23 6.45
C VAL A 240 -11.20 7.24 5.34
N ALA A 241 -10.31 7.29 4.36
CA ALA A 241 -10.51 8.06 3.13
C ALA A 241 -10.44 7.14 1.93
N ARG A 242 -11.35 7.30 0.97
CA ARG A 242 -11.41 6.50 -0.25
C ARG A 242 -11.66 7.37 -1.45
N CYS A 243 -11.08 7.00 -2.58
CA CYS A 243 -11.37 7.68 -3.84
C CYS A 243 -11.34 6.74 -5.04
N LEU A 244 -12.01 7.21 -6.10
CA LEU A 244 -11.92 6.72 -7.47
C LEU A 244 -11.31 7.81 -8.33
N ALA A 245 -10.46 7.45 -9.29
CA ALA A 245 -9.80 8.40 -10.18
C ALA A 245 -9.60 7.82 -11.58
N SER A 246 -9.44 8.69 -12.57
CA SER A 246 -9.08 8.29 -13.94
C SER A 246 -7.57 7.99 -14.07
N GLU A 247 -6.74 8.55 -13.19
CA GLU A 247 -5.29 8.43 -13.22
C GLU A 247 -4.70 8.25 -11.82
N ALA A 248 -3.67 7.40 -11.69
CA ALA A 248 -2.99 7.15 -10.42
C ALA A 248 -2.36 8.41 -9.83
N LEU A 249 -1.86 9.33 -10.68
CA LEU A 249 -1.27 10.59 -10.24
C LEU A 249 -2.28 11.48 -9.48
N GLN A 250 -3.53 11.51 -9.92
CA GLN A 250 -4.60 12.27 -9.26
C GLN A 250 -4.90 11.69 -7.86
N ALA A 251 -5.12 10.37 -7.77
CA ALA A 251 -5.37 9.70 -6.51
C ALA A 251 -4.18 9.85 -5.54
N ARG A 252 -2.95 9.69 -6.03
CA ARG A 252 -1.74 9.89 -5.23
C ARG A 252 -1.59 11.33 -4.73
N GLY A 253 -1.87 12.31 -5.58
CA GLY A 253 -1.87 13.73 -5.20
C GLY A 253 -2.82 13.99 -4.02
N TRP A 254 -4.04 13.50 -4.12
CA TRP A 254 -5.05 13.62 -3.07
C TRP A 254 -4.63 12.93 -1.75
N LEU A 255 -4.06 11.70 -1.82
CA LEU A 255 -3.54 11.02 -0.63
C LEU A 255 -2.41 11.80 0.03
N ILE A 256 -1.50 12.40 -0.75
CA ILE A 256 -0.40 13.23 -0.25
C ILE A 256 -0.94 14.50 0.42
N ASP A 257 -1.94 15.15 -0.16
CA ASP A 257 -2.52 16.36 0.42
C ASP A 257 -3.27 16.06 1.72
N LEU A 258 -4.01 14.95 1.80
CA LEU A 258 -4.58 14.46 3.05
C LEU A 258 -3.48 14.15 4.09
N TRP A 259 -2.43 13.47 3.70
CA TRP A 259 -1.31 13.17 4.60
C TRP A 259 -0.65 14.46 5.14
N ARG A 260 -0.50 15.49 4.29
CA ARG A 260 0.03 16.79 4.71
C ARG A 260 -0.83 17.50 5.74
N LEU A 261 -2.15 17.41 5.63
CA LEU A 261 -3.07 18.00 6.59
C LEU A 261 -3.15 17.20 7.89
N LEU A 262 -3.20 15.89 7.81
CA LEU A 262 -3.45 15.02 8.95
C LEU A 262 -2.19 14.76 9.80
N ARG A 263 -1.04 14.66 9.17
CA ARG A 263 0.21 14.26 9.84
C ARG A 263 0.62 15.20 10.96
N PRO A 264 0.59 16.54 10.80
CA PRO A 264 0.92 17.48 11.89
C PRO A 264 0.00 17.31 13.10
N VAL A 265 -1.29 17.13 12.87
CA VAL A 265 -2.29 17.01 13.94
C VAL A 265 -2.18 15.66 14.65
N LEU A 266 -2.06 14.57 13.91
CA LEU A 266 -2.09 13.21 14.48
C LEU A 266 -0.72 12.71 14.93
N LEU A 267 0.36 13.17 14.31
CA LEU A 267 1.73 12.73 14.62
C LEU A 267 2.64 13.83 15.17
N GLY A 268 2.17 15.09 15.20
CA GLY A 268 2.94 16.22 15.72
C GLY A 268 4.13 16.64 14.84
N ARG A 269 4.12 16.30 13.55
CA ARG A 269 5.19 16.63 12.60
C ARG A 269 4.66 16.97 11.22
N GLU A 270 5.25 17.98 10.60
CA GLU A 270 5.00 18.30 9.20
C GLU A 270 5.32 17.13 8.27
N ALA A 271 4.57 17.04 7.18
CA ALA A 271 4.78 16.01 6.17
C ALA A 271 5.96 16.39 5.25
N VAL A 272 7.01 15.58 5.24
CA VAL A 272 8.17 15.74 4.36
C VAL A 272 8.15 14.62 3.31
N PRO A 273 7.69 14.91 2.07
CA PRO A 273 7.62 13.90 1.02
C PRO A 273 9.00 13.29 0.74
N PRO A 274 9.10 11.95 0.70
CA PRO A 274 10.33 11.29 0.32
C PRO A 274 10.83 11.77 -1.06
N ARG A 275 12.10 12.14 -1.15
CA ARG A 275 12.70 12.64 -2.41
C ARG A 275 12.51 11.68 -3.60
N ILE A 276 12.46 10.39 -3.32
CA ILE A 276 12.27 9.34 -4.33
C ILE A 276 10.93 9.45 -5.07
N TRP A 277 9.94 10.15 -4.52
CA TRP A 277 8.64 10.34 -5.18
C TRP A 277 8.69 11.34 -6.35
N SER A 278 9.78 12.10 -6.45
CA SER A 278 9.98 13.14 -7.47
C SER A 278 11.08 12.77 -8.49
N THR A 279 11.52 11.51 -8.50
CA THR A 279 12.62 11.03 -9.37
C THR A 279 12.12 10.12 -10.48
#